data_5eecbd5e019e6f4993dc24f15d1b9135
#
_entry.id   5eecbd5e019e6f4993dc24f15d1b9135
#
_cell.length_a   1.000
_cell.length_b   1.000
_cell.length_c   1.000
_cell.angle_alpha   90.00
_cell.angle_beta   90.00
_cell.angle_gamma   90.00
#
_symmetry.space_group_name_H-M   'P 1'
#
loop_
_entity.id
_entity.type
_entity.pdbx_description
1 polymer ?
#
loop_
_entity_poly.entity_id
_entity_poly.type
_entity_poly.pdbx_seq_one_letter_code
_entity_poly.pdbx_strand_id
1 'polypeptide(L)'
;MKKRMGYISNSSSSSFIISTKSNKEKIKIEIDLLEFIKNCGEYGESGLTHILRTENDILKYIKDYYGYDSIEEFIEDDPYEKEKIDEMKQQINDGNIVICCDICYDKTSQFEVLKNCKQIKFIQEEW
;
A
#
# COMPACT_ATOMS: atom_id res chain seq x y z
N MET A 1 24.19 -33.21 -10.58
CA MET A 1 23.91 -32.57 -10.07
C MET A 1 23.43 -31.84 -9.76
N LYS A 2 23.40 -31.50 -9.50
CA LYS A 2 23.28 -30.74 -9.14
C LYS A 2 23.08 -29.77 -8.49
N LYS A 3 23.16 -29.22 -8.44
CA LYS A 3 23.22 -28.36 -7.55
C LYS A 3 22.63 -27.18 -7.86
N ARG A 4 22.08 -26.54 -7.02
CA ARG A 4 21.47 -25.44 -7.31
C ARG A 4 22.33 -24.36 -7.19
N MET A 5 22.08 -23.40 -7.88
CA MET A 5 22.84 -22.33 -7.85
C MET A 5 22.10 -21.17 -7.58
N GLY A 6 22.61 -20.12 -7.22
CA GLY A 6 21.99 -18.83 -7.15
C GLY A 6 21.08 -18.58 -6.00
N TYR A 7 20.46 -19.56 -5.46
CA TYR A 7 19.57 -19.24 -4.40
C TYR A 7 19.98 -19.88 -3.14
N ILE A 8 21.18 -20.25 -3.10
CA ILE A 8 21.63 -20.86 -1.98
C ILE A 8 21.69 -20.00 -0.82
N SER A 9 21.17 -20.41 0.24
CA SER A 9 21.37 -19.81 1.53
C SER A 9 20.97 -18.37 1.68
N ASN A 10 20.69 -17.70 0.64
CA ASN A 10 20.34 -16.32 0.77
C ASN A 10 18.87 -16.19 1.03
N SER A 11 18.51 -15.77 2.24
CA SER A 11 17.11 -15.63 2.61
C SER A 11 16.39 -14.53 1.85
N SER A 12 17.12 -13.65 1.18
CA SER A 12 16.50 -12.55 0.45
C SER A 12 16.19 -12.88 -0.99
N SER A 13 16.55 -14.07 -1.47
CA SER A 13 16.27 -14.42 -2.85
C SER A 13 15.78 -15.84 -3.01
N SER A 14 14.98 -16.04 -4.03
CA SER A 14 14.48 -17.34 -4.44
C SER A 14 14.50 -17.40 -5.96
N SER A 15 14.56 -18.60 -6.50
CA SER A 15 14.58 -18.79 -7.95
C SER A 15 13.38 -19.60 -8.41
N PHE A 16 12.76 -19.19 -9.49
CA PHE A 16 11.57 -19.84 -10.02
C PHE A 16 11.68 -20.04 -11.52
N ILE A 17 11.05 -21.07 -12.01
CA ILE A 17 10.87 -21.30 -13.45
C ILE A 17 9.37 -21.43 -13.65
N ILE A 18 8.81 -20.58 -14.51
CA ILE A 18 7.36 -20.58 -14.76
C ILE A 18 7.11 -20.66 -16.26
N SER A 19 5.89 -20.97 -16.62
CA SER A 19 5.48 -20.93 -18.01
C SER A 19 4.16 -20.15 -18.14
N THR A 20 3.92 -19.65 -19.35
CA THR A 20 2.64 -19.00 -19.67
C THR A 20 1.81 -19.92 -20.54
N LYS A 21 0.53 -20.05 -20.20
CA LYS A 21 -0.35 -20.98 -20.93
C LYS A 21 -0.76 -20.49 -22.30
N SER A 22 -0.73 -19.21 -22.52
CA SER A 22 -1.20 -18.63 -23.77
C SER A 22 -0.07 -18.14 -24.67
N ASN A 23 1.17 -18.46 -24.34
CA ASN A 23 2.33 -18.01 -25.11
C ASN A 23 2.39 -16.51 -25.29
N LYS A 24 1.89 -15.77 -24.30
CA LYS A 24 1.89 -14.30 -24.33
C LYS A 24 2.85 -13.78 -23.28
N GLU A 25 3.56 -12.73 -23.63
CA GLU A 25 4.49 -12.07 -22.73
C GLU A 25 3.78 -11.10 -21.76
N LYS A 26 2.57 -10.68 -22.12
CA LYS A 26 1.78 -9.76 -21.29
C LYS A 26 0.50 -10.43 -20.86
N ILE A 27 0.22 -10.35 -19.58
CA ILE A 27 -1.00 -10.92 -19.02
C ILE A 27 -1.69 -9.89 -18.15
N LYS A 28 -3.00 -10.06 -17.97
CA LYS A 28 -3.77 -9.26 -17.04
C LYS A 28 -3.97 -10.09 -15.79
N ILE A 29 -3.78 -9.46 -14.63
CA ILE A 29 -3.98 -10.12 -13.35
C ILE A 29 -5.04 -9.36 -12.58
N GLU A 30 -5.98 -10.12 -12.01
CA GLU A 30 -6.98 -9.58 -11.11
C GLU A 30 -6.59 -9.96 -9.70
N ILE A 31 -6.49 -8.97 -8.81
CA ILE A 31 -6.12 -9.21 -7.42
C ILE A 31 -7.15 -8.61 -6.49
N ASP A 32 -7.30 -9.23 -5.31
CA ASP A 32 -8.04 -8.63 -4.21
C ASP A 32 -7.11 -7.63 -3.55
N LEU A 33 -7.34 -6.34 -3.79
CA LEU A 33 -6.45 -5.28 -3.33
C LEU A 33 -6.28 -5.26 -1.82
N LEU A 34 -7.37 -5.41 -1.07
CA LEU A 34 -7.29 -5.37 0.39
C LEU A 34 -6.52 -6.55 0.96
N GLU A 35 -6.75 -7.74 0.43
CA GLU A 35 -5.99 -8.92 0.85
C GLU A 35 -4.50 -8.78 0.49
N PHE A 36 -4.22 -8.24 -0.68
CA PHE A 36 -2.84 -8.00 -1.10
C PHE A 36 -2.12 -7.08 -0.11
N ILE A 37 -2.77 -5.97 0.26
CA ILE A 37 -2.19 -5.01 1.21
C ILE A 37 -2.04 -5.62 2.60
N LYS A 38 -3.04 -6.39 3.05
CA LYS A 38 -2.96 -7.07 4.34
C LYS A 38 -1.74 -7.99 4.43
N ASN A 39 -1.46 -8.67 3.33
CA ASN A 39 -0.32 -9.60 3.27
C ASN A 39 1.03 -8.92 3.18
N CYS A 40 1.07 -7.61 3.00
CA CYS A 40 2.30 -6.83 3.01
C CYS A 40 2.66 -6.30 4.40
N GLY A 41 1.92 -6.69 5.42
CA GLY A 41 2.23 -6.33 6.80
C GLY A 41 3.37 -7.14 7.39
N GLU A 42 3.70 -6.86 8.63
CA GLU A 42 4.83 -7.44 9.31
C GLU A 42 4.41 -8.39 10.42
N TYR A 43 5.05 -9.56 10.48
CA TYR A 43 4.91 -10.52 11.58
C TYR A 43 3.49 -10.74 12.09
N GLY A 44 2.60 -11.10 11.17
CA GLY A 44 1.23 -11.40 11.54
C GLY A 44 0.33 -10.17 11.68
N GLU A 45 0.89 -8.98 11.58
CA GLU A 45 0.08 -7.78 11.56
C GLU A 45 -0.28 -7.44 10.11
N SER A 46 -1.49 -6.94 9.93
CA SER A 46 -1.96 -6.53 8.62
C SER A 46 -1.22 -5.27 8.14
N GLY A 47 -0.88 -5.22 6.86
CA GLY A 47 -0.37 -4.00 6.25
C GLY A 47 -1.44 -2.93 6.09
N LEU A 48 -2.71 -3.31 6.16
CA LEU A 48 -3.83 -2.40 6.05
C LEU A 48 -4.13 -1.77 7.41
N THR A 49 -4.05 -0.46 7.53
CA THR A 49 -4.34 0.23 8.78
C THR A 49 -5.73 0.82 8.82
N HIS A 50 -6.11 1.57 7.79
CA HIS A 50 -7.42 2.23 7.74
C HIS A 50 -7.95 2.26 6.31
N ILE A 51 -9.27 2.18 6.20
CA ILE A 51 -9.98 2.41 4.93
C ILE A 51 -10.88 3.62 5.15
N LEU A 52 -10.67 4.67 4.38
CA LEU A 52 -11.39 5.92 4.53
C LEU A 52 -12.38 6.07 3.38
N ARG A 53 -13.66 6.18 3.71
CA ARG A 53 -14.74 6.30 2.73
C ARG A 53 -15.48 7.62 2.83
N THR A 54 -15.33 8.33 3.94
CA THR A 54 -15.99 9.61 4.19
C THR A 54 -15.01 10.58 4.82
N GLU A 55 -15.35 11.87 4.81
CA GLU A 55 -14.50 12.86 5.47
C GLU A 55 -14.43 12.62 6.98
N ASN A 56 -15.49 12.08 7.56
CA ASN A 56 -15.47 11.74 8.99
C ASN A 56 -14.44 10.61 9.26
N ASP A 57 -14.22 9.72 8.31
CA ASP A 57 -13.20 8.69 8.44
C ASP A 57 -11.80 9.30 8.49
N ILE A 58 -11.58 10.41 7.80
CA ILE A 58 -10.31 11.14 7.86
C ILE A 58 -10.07 11.64 9.27
N LEU A 59 -11.09 12.23 9.90
CA LEU A 59 -10.98 12.70 11.27
C LEU A 59 -10.66 11.55 12.22
N LYS A 60 -11.33 10.43 12.05
CA LYS A 60 -11.09 9.25 12.88
C LYS A 60 -9.67 8.73 12.73
N TYR A 61 -9.16 8.71 11.50
CA TYR A 61 -7.78 8.31 11.22
C TYR A 61 -6.78 9.26 11.91
N ILE A 62 -7.03 10.58 11.83
CA ILE A 62 -6.17 11.57 12.49
C ILE A 62 -6.15 11.36 14.00
N LYS A 63 -7.31 11.07 14.59
CA LYS A 63 -7.40 10.80 16.01
C LYS A 63 -6.67 9.50 16.40
N ASP A 64 -6.95 8.43 15.69
CA ASP A 64 -6.47 7.10 16.05
C ASP A 64 -4.99 6.91 15.77
N TYR A 65 -4.52 7.47 14.66
CA TYR A 65 -3.15 7.23 14.20
C TYR A 65 -2.19 8.34 14.66
N TYR A 66 -2.60 9.58 14.61
CA TYR A 66 -1.74 10.71 14.97
C TYR A 66 -2.04 11.31 16.34
N GLY A 67 -3.18 10.99 16.94
CA GLY A 67 -3.52 11.45 18.28
C GLY A 67 -4.03 12.86 18.40
N TYR A 68 -4.47 13.47 17.31
CA TYR A 68 -5.04 14.82 17.34
C TYR A 68 -6.56 14.77 17.45
N ASP A 69 -7.13 15.76 18.11
CA ASP A 69 -8.59 15.84 18.30
C ASP A 69 -9.32 16.39 17.08
N SER A 70 -8.62 17.10 16.21
CA SER A 70 -9.23 17.66 15.01
C SER A 70 -8.22 17.70 13.86
N ILE A 71 -8.74 17.80 12.64
CA ILE A 71 -7.90 17.94 11.45
C ILE A 71 -7.18 19.30 11.49
N GLU A 72 -7.85 20.33 11.99
CA GLU A 72 -7.29 21.67 12.09
C GLU A 72 -6.08 21.70 13.01
N GLU A 73 -6.14 21.02 14.16
CA GLU A 73 -5.00 20.92 15.08
C GLU A 73 -3.84 20.19 14.45
N PHE A 74 -4.12 19.13 13.71
CA PHE A 74 -3.09 18.35 13.03
C PHE A 74 -2.36 19.21 12.00
N ILE A 75 -3.10 19.94 11.17
CA ILE A 75 -2.52 20.82 10.15
C ILE A 75 -1.79 22.00 10.79
N GLU A 76 -2.28 22.51 11.90
CA GLU A 76 -1.64 23.61 12.61
C GLU A 76 -0.28 23.20 13.14
N ASP A 77 -0.16 21.98 13.67
CA ASP A 77 1.11 21.45 14.17
C ASP A 77 2.07 21.10 13.03
N ASP A 78 1.54 20.62 11.90
CA ASP A 78 2.35 20.25 10.75
C ASP A 78 1.67 20.73 9.47
N PRO A 79 1.93 22.01 9.08
CA PRO A 79 1.29 22.58 7.89
C PRO A 79 1.60 21.84 6.58
N TYR A 80 2.68 21.07 6.54
CA TYR A 80 3.03 20.29 5.34
C TYR A 80 2.01 19.17 5.09
N GLU A 81 1.27 18.78 6.08
CA GLU A 81 0.26 17.73 5.96
C GLU A 81 -1.04 18.22 5.28
N LYS A 82 -1.20 19.53 5.15
CA LYS A 82 -2.43 20.09 4.56
C LYS A 82 -2.68 19.58 3.14
N GLU A 83 -1.65 19.55 2.32
CA GLU A 83 -1.80 19.10 0.94
C GLU A 83 -2.25 17.64 0.87
N LYS A 84 -1.70 16.80 1.72
CA LYS A 84 -2.07 15.40 1.80
C LYS A 84 -3.54 15.24 2.20
N ILE A 85 -3.97 15.97 3.23
CA ILE A 85 -5.35 15.92 3.71
C ILE A 85 -6.32 16.42 2.63
N ASP A 86 -5.97 17.50 1.94
CA ASP A 86 -6.80 18.04 0.86
C ASP A 86 -6.96 17.03 -0.28
N GLU A 87 -5.89 16.32 -0.63
CA GLU A 87 -5.95 15.29 -1.67
C GLU A 87 -6.83 14.12 -1.23
N MET A 88 -6.72 13.70 0.03
CA MET A 88 -7.55 12.62 0.57
C MET A 88 -9.03 13.00 0.51
N LYS A 89 -9.37 14.23 0.88
CA LYS A 89 -10.74 14.73 0.79
C LYS A 89 -11.24 14.74 -0.66
N GLN A 90 -10.38 15.16 -1.58
CA GLN A 90 -10.74 15.21 -3.00
C GLN A 90 -11.05 13.81 -3.54
N GLN A 91 -10.22 12.84 -3.21
CA GLN A 91 -10.44 11.47 -3.65
C GLN A 91 -11.75 10.90 -3.12
N ILE A 92 -12.08 11.16 -1.88
CA ILE A 92 -13.32 10.71 -1.28
C ILE A 92 -14.52 11.41 -1.94
N ASN A 93 -14.41 12.71 -2.21
CA ASN A 93 -15.48 13.45 -2.88
C ASN A 93 -15.69 12.97 -4.32
N ASP A 94 -14.67 12.44 -4.95
CA ASP A 94 -14.76 11.86 -6.29
C ASP A 94 -15.34 10.44 -6.29
N GLY A 95 -15.69 9.90 -5.13
CA GLY A 95 -16.28 8.58 -5.01
C GLY A 95 -15.27 7.46 -4.82
N ASN A 96 -14.01 7.80 -4.59
CA ASN A 96 -12.95 6.82 -4.39
C ASN A 96 -12.77 6.52 -2.90
N ILE A 97 -12.11 5.41 -2.60
CA ILE A 97 -11.71 5.12 -1.22
C ILE A 97 -10.24 5.48 -1.06
N VAL A 98 -9.87 5.85 0.16
CA VAL A 98 -8.48 6.11 0.52
C VAL A 98 -8.03 4.99 1.47
N ILE A 99 -6.90 4.37 1.15
CA ILE A 99 -6.39 3.25 1.92
C ILE A 99 -5.07 3.67 2.57
N CYS A 100 -5.01 3.57 3.89
CA CYS A 100 -3.80 3.83 4.65
C CYS A 100 -3.16 2.49 4.99
N CYS A 101 -1.87 2.37 4.69
CA CYS A 101 -1.18 1.11 4.87
C CYS A 101 0.26 1.31 5.32
N ASP A 102 0.72 0.39 6.15
CA ASP A 102 2.10 0.31 6.62
C ASP A 102 2.69 -0.99 6.10
N ILE A 103 3.63 -0.88 5.19
CA ILE A 103 4.18 -2.02 4.48
C ILE A 103 5.49 -2.46 5.11
N CYS A 104 5.63 -3.76 5.33
CA CYS A 104 6.86 -4.32 5.85
C CYS A 104 8.01 -4.04 4.89
N TYR A 105 9.15 -3.69 5.43
CA TYR A 105 10.31 -3.30 4.63
C TYR A 105 10.67 -4.33 3.55
N ASP A 106 10.64 -5.60 3.88
CA ASP A 106 10.98 -6.67 2.94
C ASP A 106 9.87 -7.00 1.95
N LYS A 107 8.73 -6.33 2.05
CA LYS A 107 7.59 -6.48 1.13
C LYS A 107 7.41 -5.27 0.21
N THR A 108 8.27 -4.26 0.30
CA THR A 108 8.12 -3.05 -0.51
C THR A 108 8.22 -3.34 -2.01
N SER A 109 9.11 -4.24 -2.41
CA SER A 109 9.22 -4.62 -3.83
C SER A 109 7.93 -5.24 -4.35
N GLN A 110 7.26 -6.06 -3.53
CA GLN A 110 5.99 -6.67 -3.87
C GLN A 110 4.90 -5.60 -3.98
N PHE A 111 4.87 -4.67 -3.03
CA PHE A 111 3.89 -3.59 -3.01
C PHE A 111 4.08 -2.63 -4.18
N GLU A 112 5.31 -2.47 -4.64
CA GLU A 112 5.65 -1.55 -5.73
C GLU A 112 4.94 -1.89 -7.04
N VAL A 113 4.47 -3.12 -7.20
CA VAL A 113 3.67 -3.52 -8.36
C VAL A 113 2.47 -2.60 -8.56
N LEU A 114 1.91 -2.06 -7.48
CA LEU A 114 0.76 -1.17 -7.55
C LEU A 114 1.06 0.17 -8.23
N LYS A 115 2.33 0.57 -8.30
CA LYS A 115 2.71 1.83 -8.96
C LYS A 115 2.43 1.82 -10.45
N ASN A 116 2.39 0.64 -11.05
CA ASN A 116 2.11 0.49 -12.47
C ASN A 116 0.61 0.32 -12.76
N CYS A 117 -0.22 0.33 -11.73
CA CYS A 117 -1.65 0.16 -11.87
C CYS A 117 -2.32 1.53 -12.04
N LYS A 118 -3.00 1.73 -13.17
CA LYS A 118 -3.62 3.02 -13.47
C LYS A 118 -4.77 3.38 -12.53
N GLN A 119 -5.38 2.38 -11.89
CA GLN A 119 -6.46 2.60 -10.95
C GLN A 119 -5.97 3.07 -9.58
N ILE A 120 -4.66 3.01 -9.34
CA ILE A 120 -4.08 3.35 -8.04
C ILE A 120 -3.34 4.67 -8.13
N LYS A 121 -3.61 5.59 -7.20
CA LYS A 121 -2.89 6.83 -7.05
C LYS A 121 -2.21 6.83 -5.69
N PHE A 122 -0.91 7.07 -5.66
CA PHE A 122 -0.17 7.17 -4.42
C PHE A 122 -0.23 8.61 -3.93
N ILE A 123 -0.85 8.83 -2.77
CA ILE A 123 -0.96 10.14 -2.14
C ILE A 123 0.28 10.44 -1.29
N GLN A 124 0.80 9.38 -0.66
CA GLN A 124 2.03 9.47 0.13
C GLN A 124 2.89 8.26 -0.21
N GLU A 125 4.18 8.49 -0.37
CA GLU A 125 5.14 7.41 -0.66
C GLU A 125 6.35 7.56 0.25
N GLU A 126 6.62 6.52 1.02
CA GLU A 126 7.81 6.43 1.86
C GLU A 126 8.39 5.03 1.66
N TRP A 127 9.33 4.93 0.74
CA TRP A 127 9.94 3.65 0.39
C TRP A 127 11.23 3.34 1.21
#